data_c7af6108f5716fe8e9d0ac32ac02876d
#
_entry.id   c7af6108f5716fe8e9d0ac32ac02876d
#
_cell.length_a   1.000
_cell.length_b   1.000
_cell.length_c   1.000
_cell.angle_alpha   90.00
_cell.angle_beta   90.00
_cell.angle_gamma   90.00
#
_symmetry.space_group_name_H-M   'P 1'
#
loop_
_entity.id
_entity.type
_entity.pdbx_description
1 polymer ?
#
loop_
_entity_poly.entity_id
_entity_poly.type
_entity_poly.pdbx_seq_one_letter_code
_entity_poly.pdbx_strand_id
1 'polypeptide(L)'
;MHRARAEGNILQHLYFFFDDSGILHATNSVGYFVYAGFVFTSRNQLDNAKRKYKSLLIKIKKELQCTDELKAAALGKKHRRALYNVLRSERSLSVEVHIPRVYERILCSGKSICRYKDYILKMLVKKEIERIIRSGEISADSDIFIHIAVDEQLTATDGIYGL
;
A
#
# COMPACT_ATOMS: atom_id res chain seq x y z
N MET A 1 21.40 -39.82 -20.50
CA MET A 1 21.80 -38.43 -20.20
C MET A 1 20.68 -37.50 -20.58
N HIS A 2 19.74 -37.24 -19.68
CA HIS A 2 18.69 -36.23 -19.88
C HIS A 2 19.24 -34.87 -19.45
N ARG A 3 19.45 -33.98 -20.43
CA ARG A 3 19.65 -32.57 -20.18
C ARG A 3 18.36 -32.01 -19.58
N ALA A 4 18.38 -31.72 -18.27
CA ALA A 4 17.38 -30.86 -17.67
C ALA A 4 17.40 -29.54 -18.42
N ARG A 5 16.30 -29.18 -19.10
CA ARG A 5 16.06 -27.82 -19.56
C ARG A 5 16.05 -26.93 -18.32
N ALA A 6 16.94 -25.97 -18.26
CA ALA A 6 16.84 -24.86 -17.34
C ALA A 6 15.52 -24.16 -17.67
N GLU A 7 14.48 -24.41 -16.87
CA GLU A 7 13.28 -23.59 -16.84
C GLU A 7 13.75 -22.20 -16.44
N GLY A 8 13.66 -21.25 -17.37
CA GLY A 8 14.05 -19.86 -17.08
C GLY A 8 13.23 -19.36 -15.90
N ASN A 9 13.91 -18.85 -14.88
CA ASN A 9 13.30 -18.24 -13.72
C ASN A 9 12.27 -17.21 -14.21
N ILE A 10 10.98 -17.45 -13.94
CA ILE A 10 9.91 -16.53 -14.33
C ILE A 10 9.96 -15.37 -13.35
N LEU A 11 10.36 -14.19 -13.83
CA LEU A 11 10.32 -12.97 -13.05
C LEU A 11 8.87 -12.58 -12.77
N GLN A 12 8.49 -12.55 -11.51
CA GLN A 12 7.15 -12.19 -11.05
C GLN A 12 7.14 -10.77 -10.48
N HIS A 13 6.09 -10.01 -10.77
CA HIS A 13 5.96 -8.64 -10.32
C HIS A 13 4.82 -8.50 -9.30
N LEU A 14 5.11 -7.88 -8.17
CA LEU A 14 4.14 -7.46 -7.16
C LEU A 14 4.05 -5.95 -7.11
N TYR A 15 2.84 -5.41 -7.02
CA TYR A 15 2.59 -3.97 -7.00
C TYR A 15 1.83 -3.60 -5.73
N PHE A 16 2.47 -2.86 -4.84
CA PHE A 16 1.91 -2.36 -3.59
C PHE A 16 1.64 -0.86 -3.70
N PHE A 17 0.48 -0.44 -3.28
CA PHE A 17 0.08 0.97 -3.19
C PHE A 17 -0.41 1.23 -1.78
N PHE A 18 0.17 2.22 -1.12
CA PHE A 18 -0.17 2.57 0.25
C PHE A 18 -0.50 4.04 0.38
N ASP A 19 -1.40 4.32 1.30
CA ASP A 19 -1.68 5.63 1.85
C ASP A 19 -1.63 5.55 3.37
N ASP A 20 -1.29 6.65 4.04
CA ASP A 20 -1.31 6.74 5.49
C ASP A 20 -2.47 7.60 5.99
N SER A 21 -2.90 7.32 7.20
CA SER A 21 -3.94 8.08 7.89
C SER A 21 -3.58 8.28 9.35
N GLY A 22 -3.79 9.49 9.82
CA GLY A 22 -3.40 9.92 11.16
C GLY A 22 -1.97 10.44 11.21
N ILE A 23 -1.58 10.93 12.37
CA ILE A 23 -0.25 11.47 12.62
C ILE A 23 0.42 10.58 13.66
N LEU A 24 1.55 9.98 13.34
CA LEU A 24 2.34 9.20 14.28
C LEU A 24 3.16 10.14 15.15
N HIS A 25 2.53 10.68 16.17
CA HIS A 25 3.14 11.62 17.13
C HIS A 25 2.48 11.47 18.51
N ALA A 26 3.22 11.77 19.56
CA ALA A 26 2.75 11.65 20.94
C ALA A 26 1.50 12.51 21.26
N THR A 27 1.33 13.63 20.55
CA THR A 27 0.19 14.55 20.72
C THR A 27 -1.05 14.17 19.91
N ASN A 28 -1.04 13.02 19.21
CA ASN A 28 -2.19 12.59 18.42
C ASN A 28 -3.37 12.22 19.35
N SER A 29 -4.42 13.04 19.33
CA SER A 29 -5.62 12.86 20.14
C SER A 29 -6.45 11.62 19.75
N VAL A 30 -6.34 11.15 18.48
CA VAL A 30 -7.05 9.96 18.01
C VAL A 30 -6.40 8.67 18.49
N GLY A 31 -5.10 8.71 18.82
CA GLY A 31 -4.35 7.60 19.38
C GLY A 31 -3.99 6.50 18.37
N TYR A 32 -4.28 6.67 17.08
CA TYR A 32 -4.00 5.68 16.04
C TYR A 32 -3.32 6.30 14.82
N PHE A 33 -2.44 5.49 14.22
CA PHE A 33 -1.87 5.71 12.91
C PHE A 33 -2.10 4.46 12.06
N VAL A 34 -2.50 4.61 10.81
CA VAL A 34 -2.86 3.50 9.93
C VAL A 34 -2.12 3.62 8.60
N TYR A 35 -1.52 2.52 8.15
CA TYR A 35 -1.27 2.32 6.72
C TYR A 35 -2.36 1.43 6.14
N ALA A 36 -2.91 1.82 4.99
CA ALA A 36 -3.83 0.99 4.23
C ALA A 36 -3.45 1.03 2.75
N GLY A 37 -3.78 -0.05 2.03
CA GLY A 37 -3.42 -0.11 0.62
C GLY A 37 -3.97 -1.32 -0.10
N PHE A 38 -3.46 -1.50 -1.31
CA PHE A 38 -3.79 -2.62 -2.19
C PHE A 38 -2.52 -3.27 -2.72
N VAL A 39 -2.61 -4.59 -2.98
CA VAL A 39 -1.57 -5.34 -3.67
C VAL A 39 -2.16 -6.03 -4.90
N PHE A 40 -1.39 -6.03 -5.98
CA PHE A 40 -1.71 -6.69 -7.23
C PHE A 40 -0.59 -7.63 -7.62
N THR A 41 -0.95 -8.85 -8.01
CA THR A 41 -0.01 -9.91 -8.40
C THR A 41 0.25 -9.95 -9.91
N SER A 42 -0.43 -9.09 -10.69
CA SER A 42 -0.18 -8.94 -12.12
C SER A 42 -0.42 -7.52 -12.62
N ARG A 43 0.29 -7.15 -13.67
CA ARG A 43 0.13 -5.85 -14.35
C ARG A 43 -1.29 -5.67 -14.90
N ASN A 44 -1.85 -6.73 -15.47
CA ASN A 44 -3.20 -6.69 -16.05
C ASN A 44 -4.26 -6.40 -14.98
N GLN A 45 -4.15 -7.03 -13.81
CA GLN A 45 -5.06 -6.76 -12.68
C GLN A 45 -4.96 -5.30 -12.24
N LEU A 46 -3.74 -4.78 -12.05
CA LEU A 46 -3.49 -3.40 -11.70
C LEU A 46 -4.09 -2.41 -12.73
N ASP A 47 -3.83 -2.63 -14.01
CA ASP A 47 -4.29 -1.71 -15.07
C ASP A 47 -5.82 -1.74 -15.20
N ASN A 48 -6.46 -2.89 -14.98
CA ASN A 48 -7.91 -3.02 -14.91
C ASN A 48 -8.50 -2.25 -13.71
N ALA A 49 -7.93 -2.42 -12.52
CA ALA A 49 -8.36 -1.71 -11.31
C ALA A 49 -8.20 -0.19 -11.48
N LYS A 50 -7.04 0.26 -11.97
CA LYS A 50 -6.78 1.69 -12.26
C LYS A 50 -7.78 2.27 -13.24
N ARG A 51 -8.09 1.57 -14.33
CA ARG A 51 -9.03 2.02 -15.36
C ARG A 51 -10.44 2.18 -14.79
N LYS A 52 -10.93 1.17 -14.05
CA LYS A 52 -12.26 1.21 -13.41
C LYS A 52 -12.35 2.37 -12.41
N TYR A 53 -11.33 2.50 -11.55
CA TYR A 53 -11.29 3.56 -10.55
C TYR A 53 -11.26 4.96 -11.18
N LYS A 54 -10.36 5.19 -12.14
CA LYS A 54 -10.27 6.47 -12.86
C LYS A 54 -11.57 6.83 -13.59
N SER A 55 -12.20 5.85 -14.25
CA SER A 55 -13.48 6.07 -14.94
C SER A 55 -14.58 6.55 -13.99
N LEU A 56 -14.67 5.93 -12.81
CA LEU A 56 -15.64 6.36 -11.80
C LEU A 56 -15.28 7.71 -11.19
N LEU A 57 -13.99 7.96 -10.92
CA LEU A 57 -13.51 9.23 -10.38
C LEU A 57 -13.86 10.40 -11.32
N ILE A 58 -13.67 10.23 -12.62
CA ILE A 58 -14.05 11.23 -13.63
C ILE A 58 -15.57 11.51 -13.59
N LYS A 59 -16.39 10.47 -13.48
CA LYS A 59 -17.86 10.63 -13.36
C LYS A 59 -18.24 11.42 -12.10
N ILE A 60 -17.64 11.10 -10.96
CA ILE A 60 -17.87 11.80 -9.69
C ILE A 60 -17.42 13.26 -9.79
N LYS A 61 -16.24 13.52 -10.35
CA LYS A 61 -15.76 14.89 -10.57
C LYS A 61 -16.73 15.72 -11.41
N LYS A 62 -17.24 15.12 -12.48
CA LYS A 62 -18.24 15.77 -13.36
C LYS A 62 -19.56 16.03 -12.61
N GLU A 63 -20.06 15.07 -11.82
CA GLU A 63 -21.27 15.20 -11.01
C GLU A 63 -21.13 16.31 -9.96
N LEU A 64 -19.95 16.43 -9.34
CA LEU A 64 -19.66 17.44 -8.31
C LEU A 64 -19.14 18.77 -8.88
N GLN A 65 -18.99 18.89 -10.20
CA GLN A 65 -18.39 20.05 -10.88
C GLN A 65 -17.03 20.44 -10.30
N CYS A 66 -16.23 19.43 -9.87
CA CYS A 66 -14.93 19.61 -9.24
C CYS A 66 -13.80 19.35 -10.23
N THR A 67 -12.90 20.33 -10.40
CA THR A 67 -11.70 20.21 -11.23
C THR A 67 -10.49 19.71 -10.44
N ASP A 68 -10.47 20.01 -9.15
CA ASP A 68 -9.36 19.71 -8.25
C ASP A 68 -9.32 18.24 -7.83
N GLU A 69 -8.30 17.89 -7.05
CA GLU A 69 -8.20 16.58 -6.45
C GLU A 69 -9.37 16.33 -5.49
N LEU A 70 -10.02 15.17 -5.63
CA LEU A 70 -11.09 14.76 -4.74
C LEU A 70 -10.51 14.00 -3.53
N LYS A 71 -10.43 14.69 -2.40
CA LYS A 71 -10.05 14.04 -1.12
C LYS A 71 -11.23 13.23 -0.58
N ALA A 72 -10.97 12.01 -0.13
CA ALA A 72 -11.99 11.11 0.41
C ALA A 72 -12.80 11.73 1.56
N ALA A 73 -12.17 12.58 2.39
CA ALA A 73 -12.83 13.31 3.48
C ALA A 73 -13.92 14.28 3.00
N ALA A 74 -13.74 14.88 1.80
CA ALA A 74 -14.69 15.81 1.21
C ALA A 74 -15.86 15.13 0.49
N LEU A 75 -15.75 13.82 0.25
CA LEU A 75 -16.78 13.06 -0.46
C LEU A 75 -17.91 12.61 0.47
N GLY A 76 -19.15 12.71 0.01
CA GLY A 76 -20.30 12.13 0.67
C GLY A 76 -20.24 10.59 0.72
N LYS A 77 -20.98 9.99 1.65
CA LYS A 77 -21.00 8.52 1.87
C LYS A 77 -21.28 7.72 0.59
N LYS A 78 -22.19 8.21 -0.27
CA LYS A 78 -22.54 7.58 -1.56
C LYS A 78 -21.31 7.41 -2.46
N HIS A 79 -20.55 8.49 -2.68
CA HIS A 79 -19.39 8.49 -3.56
C HIS A 79 -18.22 7.68 -2.97
N ARG A 80 -17.95 7.80 -1.67
CA ARG A 80 -16.95 6.98 -0.98
C ARG A 80 -17.26 5.49 -1.13
N ARG A 81 -18.51 5.09 -0.92
CA ARG A 81 -18.94 3.69 -1.08
C ARG A 81 -18.81 3.20 -2.52
N ALA A 82 -19.14 4.06 -3.50
CA ALA A 82 -18.99 3.72 -4.92
C ALA A 82 -17.52 3.47 -5.29
N LEU A 83 -16.59 4.35 -4.88
CA LEU A 83 -15.16 4.19 -5.09
C LEU A 83 -14.61 2.93 -4.41
N TYR A 84 -15.02 2.68 -3.17
CA TYR A 84 -14.65 1.45 -2.45
C TYR A 84 -15.13 0.19 -3.18
N ASN A 85 -16.38 0.18 -3.66
CA ASN A 85 -16.97 -0.98 -4.32
C ASN A 85 -16.23 -1.36 -5.61
N VAL A 86 -15.63 -0.40 -6.32
CA VAL A 86 -14.81 -0.67 -7.52
C VAL A 86 -13.58 -1.50 -7.21
N LEU A 87 -13.00 -1.31 -6.02
CA LEU A 87 -11.79 -1.99 -5.58
C LEU A 87 -12.06 -3.12 -4.57
N ARG A 88 -13.33 -3.37 -4.24
CA ARG A 88 -13.73 -4.34 -3.20
C ARG A 88 -13.26 -5.76 -3.47
N SER A 89 -13.14 -6.15 -4.73
CA SER A 89 -12.64 -7.46 -5.15
C SER A 89 -11.12 -7.56 -5.13
N GLU A 90 -10.44 -6.42 -5.05
CA GLU A 90 -8.98 -6.41 -5.03
C GLU A 90 -8.46 -6.70 -3.61
N ARG A 91 -7.25 -7.20 -3.54
CA ARG A 91 -6.63 -7.54 -2.26
C ARG A 91 -6.19 -6.27 -1.54
N SER A 92 -6.86 -5.96 -0.44
CA SER A 92 -6.50 -4.87 0.46
C SER A 92 -5.66 -5.38 1.63
N LEU A 93 -4.79 -4.51 2.13
CA LEU A 93 -3.99 -4.75 3.33
C LEU A 93 -3.93 -3.49 4.17
N SER A 94 -3.82 -3.67 5.48
CA SER A 94 -3.68 -2.55 6.41
C SER A 94 -2.91 -2.96 7.66
N VAL A 95 -2.32 -1.98 8.31
CA VAL A 95 -1.76 -2.09 9.64
C VAL A 95 -2.18 -0.87 10.46
N GLU A 96 -2.61 -1.14 11.67
CA GLU A 96 -2.99 -0.13 12.64
C GLU A 96 -1.96 -0.09 13.77
N VAL A 97 -1.50 1.10 14.09
CA VAL A 97 -0.56 1.36 15.18
C VAL A 97 -1.28 2.12 16.27
N HIS A 98 -1.43 1.51 17.43
CA HIS A 98 -1.94 2.16 18.62
C HIS A 98 -0.82 2.97 19.27
N ILE A 99 -0.83 4.29 19.09
CA ILE A 99 0.24 5.21 19.48
C ILE A 99 0.62 5.10 20.96
N PRO A 100 -0.32 4.99 21.91
CA PRO A 100 0.01 4.80 23.32
C PRO A 100 0.85 3.56 23.65
N ARG A 101 0.93 2.60 22.73
CA ARG A 101 1.76 1.39 22.88
C ARG A 101 3.12 1.50 22.19
N VAL A 102 3.38 2.60 21.47
CA VAL A 102 4.68 2.88 20.86
C VAL A 102 5.62 3.42 21.90
N TYR A 103 6.84 2.92 21.95
CA TYR A 103 7.86 3.42 22.89
C TYR A 103 8.07 4.92 22.69
N GLU A 104 8.08 5.68 23.79
CA GLU A 104 8.24 7.13 23.78
C GLU A 104 9.49 7.58 23.01
N ARG A 105 10.62 6.88 23.15
CA ARG A 105 11.86 7.13 22.41
C ARG A 105 11.69 7.15 20.89
N ILE A 106 10.66 6.46 20.34
CA ILE A 106 10.36 6.46 18.91
C ILE A 106 9.65 7.76 18.54
N LEU A 107 8.79 8.25 19.42
CA LEU A 107 7.97 9.44 19.20
C LEU A 107 8.71 10.76 19.49
N CYS A 108 9.95 10.69 20.03
CA CYS A 108 10.72 11.87 20.42
C CYS A 108 11.31 12.67 19.26
N SER A 109 11.46 12.09 18.06
CA SER A 109 12.05 12.79 16.92
C SER A 109 11.44 12.38 15.59
N GLY A 110 11.37 13.31 14.63
CA GLY A 110 10.88 13.05 13.29
C GLY A 110 11.65 11.91 12.61
N LYS A 111 12.98 11.85 12.78
CA LYS A 111 13.81 10.78 12.20
C LYS A 111 13.45 9.40 12.76
N SER A 112 13.20 9.29 14.07
CA SER A 112 12.79 8.03 14.70
C SER A 112 11.39 7.61 14.23
N ILE A 113 10.47 8.57 14.10
CA ILE A 113 9.13 8.35 13.56
C ILE A 113 9.19 7.82 12.12
N CYS A 114 9.98 8.46 11.24
CA CYS A 114 10.14 8.01 9.87
C CYS A 114 10.69 6.57 9.81
N ARG A 115 11.75 6.26 10.56
CA ARG A 115 12.31 4.90 10.63
C ARG A 115 11.28 3.87 11.12
N TYR A 116 10.44 4.26 12.05
CA TYR A 116 9.40 3.36 12.54
C TYR A 116 8.29 3.17 11.51
N LYS A 117 7.91 4.20 10.78
CA LYS A 117 6.98 4.12 9.63
C LYS A 117 7.53 3.16 8.56
N ASP A 118 8.81 3.30 8.19
CA ASP A 118 9.49 2.41 7.23
C ASP A 118 9.49 0.95 7.73
N TYR A 119 9.78 0.75 9.01
CA TYR A 119 9.75 -0.59 9.63
C TYR A 119 8.35 -1.23 9.56
N ILE A 120 7.30 -0.47 9.89
CA ILE A 120 5.92 -0.96 9.84
C ILE A 120 5.56 -1.36 8.41
N LEU A 121 5.87 -0.50 7.44
CA LEU A 121 5.59 -0.75 6.03
C LEU A 121 6.32 -2.00 5.53
N LYS A 122 7.62 -2.10 5.85
CA LYS A 122 8.44 -3.29 5.53
C LYS A 122 7.82 -4.57 6.09
N MET A 123 7.38 -4.55 7.35
CA MET A 123 6.76 -5.71 7.99
C MET A 123 5.43 -6.08 7.36
N LEU A 124 4.62 -5.09 6.96
CA LEU A 124 3.35 -5.31 6.27
C LEU A 124 3.57 -5.97 4.91
N VAL A 125 4.49 -5.41 4.10
CA VAL A 125 4.85 -5.95 2.78
C VAL A 125 5.38 -7.38 2.91
N LYS A 126 6.33 -7.61 3.83
CA LYS A 126 6.91 -8.94 4.08
C LYS A 126 5.83 -9.99 4.40
N LYS A 127 4.95 -9.70 5.35
CA LYS A 127 3.85 -10.61 5.73
C LYS A 127 2.93 -10.92 4.55
N GLU A 128 2.65 -9.92 3.72
CA GLU A 128 1.79 -10.12 2.56
C GLU A 128 2.46 -10.98 1.49
N ILE A 129 3.74 -10.76 1.21
CA ILE A 129 4.51 -11.62 0.29
C ILE A 129 4.53 -13.06 0.79
N GLU A 130 4.82 -13.28 2.07
CA GLU A 130 4.78 -14.61 2.68
C GLU A 130 3.39 -15.28 2.55
N ARG A 131 2.31 -14.48 2.63
CA ARG A 131 0.94 -14.95 2.45
C ARG A 131 0.67 -15.36 1.00
N ILE A 132 1.10 -14.55 0.04
CA ILE A 132 0.94 -14.79 -1.39
C ILE A 132 1.73 -16.04 -1.82
N ILE A 133 2.95 -16.22 -1.32
CA ILE A 133 3.75 -17.44 -1.56
C ILE A 133 3.06 -18.66 -0.95
N ARG A 134 2.60 -18.54 0.29
CA ARG A 134 1.94 -19.64 1.01
C ARG A 134 0.61 -20.05 0.36
N SER A 135 -0.10 -19.13 -0.28
CA SER A 135 -1.32 -19.45 -1.04
C SER A 135 -1.04 -20.08 -2.41
N GLY A 136 0.22 -20.17 -2.83
CA GLY A 136 0.61 -20.73 -4.13
C GLY A 136 0.35 -19.80 -5.32
N GLU A 137 0.01 -18.52 -5.07
CA GLU A 137 -0.19 -17.54 -6.14
C GLU A 137 1.14 -17.14 -6.80
N ILE A 138 2.22 -17.24 -6.04
CA ILE A 138 3.60 -17.01 -6.50
C ILE A 138 4.47 -18.17 -6.04
N SER A 139 5.35 -18.65 -6.90
CA SER A 139 6.34 -19.66 -6.52
C SER A 139 7.41 -19.06 -5.62
N ALA A 140 7.78 -19.79 -4.56
CA ALA A 140 8.90 -19.42 -3.69
C ALA A 140 10.25 -19.42 -4.43
N ASP A 141 10.37 -20.20 -5.51
CA ASP A 141 11.61 -20.36 -6.30
C ASP A 141 11.70 -19.33 -7.44
N SER A 142 10.72 -18.43 -7.57
CA SER A 142 10.72 -17.39 -8.61
C SER A 142 11.41 -16.13 -8.12
N ASP A 143 12.06 -15.42 -9.04
CA ASP A 143 12.53 -14.05 -8.77
C ASP A 143 11.32 -13.12 -8.66
N ILE A 144 11.24 -12.37 -7.57
CA ILE A 144 10.11 -11.45 -7.30
C ILE A 144 10.60 -10.01 -7.37
N PHE A 145 10.02 -9.23 -8.29
CA PHE A 145 10.25 -7.80 -8.36
C PHE A 145 9.11 -7.05 -7.65
N ILE A 146 9.45 -6.26 -6.62
CA ILE A 146 8.47 -5.59 -5.78
C ILE A 146 8.44 -4.11 -6.13
N HIS A 147 7.27 -3.61 -6.57
CA HIS A 147 6.98 -2.21 -6.77
C HIS A 147 6.21 -1.67 -5.59
N ILE A 148 6.75 -0.66 -4.91
CA ILE A 148 6.06 -0.02 -3.78
C ILE A 148 5.84 1.45 -4.12
N ALA A 149 4.59 1.90 -4.03
CA ALA A 149 4.21 3.30 -4.11
C ALA A 149 3.55 3.71 -2.78
N VAL A 150 4.08 4.75 -2.15
CA VAL A 150 3.54 5.36 -0.93
C VAL A 150 3.29 6.83 -1.24
N ASP A 151 2.14 7.36 -0.81
CA ASP A 151 1.82 8.76 -1.05
C ASP A 151 2.66 9.67 -0.13
N GLU A 152 3.21 10.75 -0.70
CA GLU A 152 3.98 11.87 -0.11
C GLU A 152 4.62 11.61 1.28
N GLN A 153 5.41 10.57 1.41
CA GLN A 153 6.05 10.26 2.67
C GLN A 153 7.45 10.87 2.79
N LEU A 154 7.69 11.60 3.88
CA LEU A 154 9.05 11.94 4.30
C LEU A 154 9.76 10.66 4.74
N THR A 155 10.82 10.29 4.02
CA THR A 155 11.66 9.13 4.36
C THR A 155 12.74 9.49 5.38
N ALA A 156 13.18 8.52 6.17
CA ALA A 156 14.21 8.73 7.20
C ALA A 156 15.62 8.89 6.61
N THR A 157 15.79 8.52 5.36
CA THR A 157 17.05 8.60 4.62
C THR A 157 16.77 9.25 3.27
N ASP A 158 17.72 9.97 2.71
CA ASP A 158 17.61 10.72 1.44
C ASP A 158 17.35 9.83 0.20
N GLY A 159 16.39 8.93 0.31
CA GLY A 159 15.93 8.05 -0.76
C GLY A 159 16.76 6.79 -0.99
N ILE A 160 17.77 6.53 -0.17
CA ILE A 160 18.60 5.32 -0.29
C ILE A 160 18.08 4.26 0.68
N TYR A 161 17.27 3.35 0.17
CA TYR A 161 16.93 2.11 0.88
C TYR A 161 17.96 1.04 0.52
N GLY A 162 18.86 0.74 1.44
CA GLY A 162 19.52 -0.56 1.44
C GLY A 162 18.49 -1.63 1.84
N LEU A 163 18.14 -2.50 0.92
CA LEU A 163 17.40 -3.73 1.18
C LEU A 163 18.29 -4.73 1.89
#